data_528e70b855e715868c5750eb3d446019
#
_entry.id   528e70b855e715868c5750eb3d446019
#
_cell.length_a   1.000
_cell.length_b   1.000
_cell.length_c   1.000
_cell.angle_alpha   90.00
_cell.angle_beta   90.00
_cell.angle_gamma   90.00
#
_symmetry.space_group_name_H-M   'P 1'
#
loop_
_entity.id
_entity.type
_entity.pdbx_description
1 polymer ?
#
loop_
_entity_poly.entity_id
_entity_poly.type
_entity_poly.pdbx_seq_one_letter_code
_entity_poly.pdbx_strand_id
1 'polypeptide(L)'
;VTVIGGRDKTKKDTYMLSVLLNRFERGEIRDDHPLQRNADMWDNSCRDGLIATIIKGEDLDSIKICEQIKNGEVEQWLIDGKQRLTNSRKYKLNGFRLGKNIEFPIVAYKVAKKDEEGNFMYDHEGKREYEYIEYDLRGKMYKDLPDELKECFDSYAFDVVKHLNCTDEEVAYHMRRYNRQKSLNVAQNAITYSDKIAREIKLLSSNKFFKDCSGL
;
A
#
# COMPACT_ATOMS: atom_id res chain seq x y z
N VAL A 1 30.23 2.99 11.28
CA VAL A 1 31.01 2.33 10.22
C VAL A 1 30.20 1.17 9.67
N THR A 2 29.88 1.21 8.37
CA THR A 2 29.18 0.07 7.72
C THR A 2 30.19 -1.00 7.38
N VAL A 3 30.00 -2.21 7.93
CA VAL A 3 30.86 -3.35 7.61
C VAL A 3 30.37 -3.95 6.28
N ILE A 4 31.19 -3.86 5.25
CA ILE A 4 30.93 -4.50 3.94
C ILE A 4 31.24 -5.98 4.07
N GLY A 5 30.31 -6.86 3.66
CA GLY A 5 30.43 -8.31 3.79
C GLY A 5 29.89 -8.90 5.11
N GLY A 6 29.21 -8.10 5.91
CA GLY A 6 28.38 -8.57 7.03
C GLY A 6 27.14 -9.31 6.56
N ARG A 7 26.33 -9.84 7.53
CA ARG A 7 25.06 -10.51 7.23
C ARG A 7 24.18 -9.64 6.35
N ASP A 8 23.48 -10.26 5.40
CA ASP A 8 22.51 -9.58 4.56
C ASP A 8 21.52 -8.80 5.43
N LYS A 9 21.64 -7.46 5.40
CA LYS A 9 20.75 -6.55 6.13
C LYS A 9 19.41 -6.32 5.38
N THR A 10 19.23 -6.95 4.24
CA THR A 10 18.06 -6.75 3.39
C THR A 10 17.51 -8.09 2.93
N LYS A 11 16.21 -8.28 3.10
CA LYS A 11 15.46 -9.44 2.61
C LYS A 11 14.37 -8.95 1.65
N LYS A 12 14.15 -9.70 0.58
CA LYS A 12 13.02 -9.48 -0.35
C LYS A 12 12.02 -10.60 -0.16
N ASP A 13 10.78 -10.23 0.03
CA ASP A 13 9.64 -11.13 0.14
C ASP A 13 8.53 -10.62 -0.79
N THR A 14 7.57 -11.48 -1.11
CA THR A 14 6.35 -11.11 -1.84
C THR A 14 5.15 -11.46 -0.98
N TYR A 15 4.21 -10.52 -0.83
CA TYR A 15 3.00 -10.72 -0.05
C TYR A 15 1.75 -10.32 -0.85
N MET A 16 0.71 -11.12 -0.76
CA MET A 16 -0.61 -10.72 -1.27
C MET A 16 -1.10 -9.46 -0.54
N LEU A 17 -1.78 -8.59 -1.27
CA LEU A 17 -2.35 -7.35 -0.72
C LEU A 17 -3.24 -7.63 0.50
N SER A 18 -4.10 -8.64 0.43
CA SER A 18 -4.97 -9.04 1.56
C SER A 18 -4.17 -9.35 2.83
N VAL A 19 -3.02 -10.02 2.71
CA VAL A 19 -2.12 -10.33 3.84
C VAL A 19 -1.49 -9.05 4.38
N LEU A 20 -0.99 -8.18 3.50
CA LEU A 20 -0.40 -6.90 3.91
C LEU A 20 -1.41 -6.01 4.63
N LEU A 21 -2.64 -5.90 4.11
CA LEU A 21 -3.70 -5.11 4.74
C LEU A 21 -4.08 -5.66 6.12
N ASN A 22 -4.20 -6.97 6.28
CA ASN A 22 -4.48 -7.60 7.57
C ASN A 22 -3.37 -7.33 8.59
N ARG A 23 -2.10 -7.44 8.19
CA ARG A 23 -0.95 -7.16 9.06
C ARG A 23 -0.86 -5.68 9.43
N PHE A 24 -1.14 -4.80 8.49
CA PHE A 24 -1.21 -3.35 8.70
C PHE A 24 -2.35 -2.99 9.68
N GLU A 25 -3.51 -3.61 9.54
CA GLU A 25 -4.68 -3.38 10.40
C GLU A 25 -4.47 -3.86 11.83
N ARG A 26 -3.76 -4.98 12.02
CA ARG A 26 -3.38 -5.51 13.34
C ARG A 26 -2.22 -4.75 14.01
N GLY A 27 -1.64 -3.76 13.33
CA GLY A 27 -0.48 -3.02 13.82
C GLY A 27 0.83 -3.81 13.81
N GLU A 28 0.88 -4.97 13.15
CA GLU A 28 2.12 -5.74 12.95
C GLU A 28 3.10 -4.97 12.05
N ILE A 29 2.58 -4.19 11.10
CA ILE A 29 3.32 -3.23 10.30
C ILE A 29 2.87 -1.84 10.74
N ARG A 30 3.74 -1.13 11.46
CA ARG A 30 3.43 0.16 12.07
C ARG A 30 3.75 1.31 11.12
N ASP A 31 2.87 2.30 11.07
CA ASP A 31 3.00 3.50 10.23
C ASP A 31 2.97 4.81 11.03
N ASP A 32 3.08 4.69 12.35
CA ASP A 32 3.01 5.81 13.30
C ASP A 32 4.39 6.33 13.76
N HIS A 33 5.46 5.95 13.07
CA HIS A 33 6.80 6.45 13.39
C HIS A 33 6.84 7.99 13.32
N PRO A 34 7.49 8.70 14.29
CA PRO A 34 7.52 10.16 14.34
C PRO A 34 8.00 10.84 13.06
N LEU A 35 8.87 10.19 12.29
CA LEU A 35 9.38 10.69 11.01
C LEU A 35 8.49 10.37 9.81
N GLN A 36 7.39 9.63 10.02
CA GLN A 36 6.46 9.26 8.96
C GLN A 36 5.54 10.42 8.58
N ARG A 37 5.36 10.61 7.28
CA ARG A 37 4.43 11.63 6.75
C ARG A 37 2.97 11.23 6.95
N ASN A 38 2.08 12.22 6.91
CA ASN A 38 0.64 11.98 6.86
C ASN A 38 0.24 11.23 5.58
N ALA A 39 -0.77 10.37 5.70
CA ALA A 39 -1.21 9.50 4.62
C ALA A 39 -2.06 10.20 3.53
N ASP A 40 -2.60 11.38 3.80
CA ASP A 40 -3.58 12.04 2.91
C ASP A 40 -2.94 13.03 1.92
N MET A 41 -1.81 12.63 1.30
CA MET A 41 -1.05 13.47 0.34
C MET A 41 -1.41 13.22 -1.12
N TRP A 42 -2.12 12.14 -1.43
CA TRP A 42 -2.47 11.77 -2.81
C TRP A 42 -3.80 12.38 -3.21
N ASP A 43 -3.83 12.98 -4.40
CA ASP A 43 -5.08 13.39 -5.03
C ASP A 43 -5.92 12.17 -5.48
N ASN A 44 -7.13 12.45 -5.90
CA ASN A 44 -8.06 11.41 -6.34
C ASN A 44 -7.53 10.64 -7.56
N SER A 45 -6.81 11.30 -8.48
CA SER A 45 -6.26 10.67 -9.67
C SER A 45 -5.19 9.63 -9.34
N CYS A 46 -4.23 9.99 -8.48
CA CYS A 46 -3.21 9.05 -8.02
C CYS A 46 -3.80 7.85 -7.26
N ARG A 47 -4.81 8.11 -6.43
CA ARG A 47 -5.52 7.07 -5.68
C ARG A 47 -6.27 6.11 -6.62
N ASP A 48 -7.02 6.65 -7.56
CA ASP A 48 -7.83 5.87 -8.50
C ASP A 48 -6.94 5.08 -9.47
N GLY A 49 -5.83 5.69 -9.92
CA GLY A 49 -4.80 5.03 -10.71
C GLY A 49 -4.18 3.83 -9.97
N LEU A 50 -3.84 3.97 -8.68
CA LEU A 50 -3.35 2.87 -7.87
C LEU A 50 -4.29 1.66 -7.88
N ILE A 51 -5.58 1.90 -7.61
CA ILE A 51 -6.56 0.82 -7.53
C ILE A 51 -6.74 0.14 -8.89
N ALA A 52 -6.79 0.93 -9.97
CA ALA A 52 -6.87 0.38 -11.33
C ALA A 52 -5.64 -0.48 -11.68
N THR A 53 -4.43 -0.01 -11.33
CA THR A 53 -3.17 -0.75 -11.52
C THR A 53 -3.19 -2.09 -10.76
N ILE A 54 -3.66 -2.09 -9.50
CA ILE A 54 -3.78 -3.31 -8.69
C ILE A 54 -4.76 -4.31 -9.34
N ILE A 55 -5.95 -3.86 -9.75
CA ILE A 55 -6.96 -4.73 -10.37
C ILE A 55 -6.44 -5.32 -11.68
N LYS A 56 -5.68 -4.55 -12.47
CA LYS A 56 -5.08 -5.00 -13.73
C LYS A 56 -3.87 -5.92 -13.53
N GLY A 57 -3.31 -6.02 -12.32
CA GLY A 57 -2.11 -6.79 -12.06
C GLY A 57 -0.82 -6.15 -12.63
N GLU A 58 -0.83 -4.84 -12.89
CA GLU A 58 0.33 -4.09 -13.38
C GLU A 58 1.34 -3.86 -12.26
N ASP A 59 2.62 -3.65 -12.61
CA ASP A 59 3.70 -3.50 -11.64
C ASP A 59 3.58 -2.21 -10.80
N LEU A 60 3.92 -2.32 -9.53
CA LEU A 60 3.99 -1.22 -8.57
C LEU A 60 5.30 -1.27 -7.79
N ASP A 61 5.79 -0.10 -7.43
CA ASP A 61 6.95 0.00 -6.54
C ASP A 61 6.80 -0.84 -5.27
N SER A 62 7.87 -1.51 -4.87
CA SER A 62 7.88 -2.36 -3.69
C SER A 62 7.62 -1.58 -2.39
N ILE A 63 6.94 -2.23 -1.45
CA ILE A 63 6.77 -1.75 -0.07
C ILE A 63 8.11 -1.86 0.67
N LYS A 64 8.48 -0.86 1.48
CA LYS A 64 9.72 -0.88 2.26
C LYS A 64 9.41 -0.91 3.75
N ILE A 65 10.03 -1.84 4.46
CA ILE A 65 9.85 -2.07 5.90
C ILE A 65 11.23 -2.11 6.57
N CYS A 66 11.35 -1.48 7.74
CA CYS A 66 12.48 -1.71 8.65
C CYS A 66 12.04 -2.60 9.81
N GLU A 67 12.82 -3.61 10.11
CA GLU A 67 12.66 -4.46 11.29
C GLU A 67 13.66 -4.05 12.36
N GLN A 68 13.15 -3.83 13.58
CA GLN A 68 13.95 -3.57 14.78
C GLN A 68 13.69 -4.67 15.79
N ILE A 69 14.70 -5.01 16.59
CA ILE A 69 14.53 -5.88 17.76
C ILE A 69 14.56 -4.97 18.99
N LYS A 70 13.42 -4.86 19.68
CA LYS A 70 13.27 -4.11 20.93
C LYS A 70 12.73 -5.03 22.00
N ASN A 71 13.43 -5.13 23.12
CA ASN A 71 13.06 -6.00 24.25
C ASN A 71 12.83 -7.48 23.87
N GLY A 72 13.53 -7.98 22.85
CA GLY A 72 13.35 -9.33 22.34
C GLY A 72 12.21 -9.52 21.34
N GLU A 73 11.43 -8.50 21.06
CA GLU A 73 10.33 -8.50 20.09
C GLU A 73 10.75 -7.82 18.79
N VAL A 74 10.17 -8.28 17.66
CA VAL A 74 10.40 -7.70 16.35
C VAL A 74 9.33 -6.64 16.09
N GLU A 75 9.74 -5.38 15.98
CA GLU A 75 8.91 -4.27 15.51
C GLU A 75 9.15 -4.02 14.02
N GLN A 76 8.07 -3.85 13.25
CA GLN A 76 8.14 -3.55 11.81
C GLN A 76 7.59 -2.16 11.53
N TRP A 77 8.45 -1.30 10.97
CA TRP A 77 8.12 0.07 10.58
C TRP A 77 7.96 0.18 9.08
N LEU A 78 6.81 0.64 8.64
CA LEU A 78 6.55 0.96 7.24
C LEU A 78 7.36 2.20 6.85
N ILE A 79 8.31 2.06 5.94
CA ILE A 79 9.21 3.13 5.51
C ILE A 79 8.72 3.83 4.24
N ASP A 80 8.28 3.02 3.27
CA ASP A 80 7.63 3.52 2.05
C ASP A 80 6.46 2.61 1.66
N GLY A 81 5.46 3.20 1.01
CA GLY A 81 4.24 2.52 0.61
C GLY A 81 3.02 2.83 1.47
N LYS A 82 3.10 3.76 2.44
CA LYS A 82 1.99 4.13 3.32
C LYS A 82 0.74 4.53 2.52
N GLN A 83 0.90 5.40 1.51
CA GLN A 83 -0.21 5.82 0.65
C GLN A 83 -0.87 4.63 -0.08
N ARG A 84 -0.05 3.71 -0.58
CA ARG A 84 -0.52 2.50 -1.28
C ARG A 84 -1.35 1.63 -0.36
N LEU A 85 -0.86 1.28 0.83
CA LEU A 85 -1.60 0.46 1.80
C LEU A 85 -2.85 1.17 2.33
N THR A 86 -2.74 2.46 2.69
CA THR A 86 -3.88 3.23 3.22
C THR A 86 -5.00 3.37 2.20
N ASN A 87 -4.70 3.70 0.94
CA ASN A 87 -5.71 3.85 -0.09
C ASN A 87 -6.30 2.51 -0.53
N SER A 88 -5.49 1.44 -0.62
CA SER A 88 -5.99 0.08 -0.87
C SER A 88 -6.95 -0.38 0.24
N ARG A 89 -6.60 -0.12 1.51
CA ARG A 89 -7.49 -0.41 2.65
C ARG A 89 -8.78 0.41 2.58
N LYS A 90 -8.68 1.72 2.35
CA LYS A 90 -9.87 2.59 2.19
C LYS A 90 -10.80 2.07 1.09
N TYR A 91 -10.24 1.65 -0.06
CA TYR A 91 -11.04 1.09 -1.16
C TYR A 91 -11.70 -0.23 -0.78
N LYS A 92 -10.97 -1.18 -0.20
CA LYS A 92 -11.50 -2.47 0.27
C LYS A 92 -12.65 -2.31 1.25
N LEU A 93 -12.60 -1.29 2.10
CA LEU A 93 -13.66 -0.93 3.06
C LEU A 93 -14.79 -0.07 2.43
N ASN A 94 -14.81 0.08 1.11
CA ASN A 94 -15.77 0.90 0.38
C ASN A 94 -15.76 2.39 0.78
N GLY A 95 -14.60 2.92 1.17
CA GLY A 95 -14.42 4.31 1.59
C GLY A 95 -14.48 5.33 0.47
N PHE A 96 -14.38 4.91 -0.79
CA PHE A 96 -14.54 5.77 -1.95
C PHE A 96 -14.92 5.01 -3.22
N ARG A 97 -15.41 5.76 -4.22
CA ARG A 97 -15.64 5.29 -5.59
C ARG A 97 -14.48 5.68 -6.48
N LEU A 98 -14.17 4.85 -7.46
CA LEU A 98 -13.23 5.20 -8.51
C LEU A 98 -13.77 6.35 -9.36
N GLY A 99 -12.92 7.31 -9.68
CA GLY A 99 -13.27 8.49 -10.46
C GLY A 99 -13.53 8.18 -11.94
N LYS A 100 -13.91 9.22 -12.68
CA LYS A 100 -14.18 9.12 -14.13
C LYS A 100 -12.89 9.22 -14.98
N ASN A 101 -11.82 9.76 -14.43
CA ASN A 101 -10.58 10.08 -15.15
C ASN A 101 -9.50 8.98 -14.97
N ILE A 102 -9.93 7.73 -14.88
CA ILE A 102 -9.01 6.58 -14.86
C ILE A 102 -8.50 6.37 -16.28
N GLU A 103 -7.19 6.26 -16.43
CA GLU A 103 -6.57 5.87 -17.68
C GLU A 103 -6.85 4.38 -17.95
N PHE A 104 -7.37 4.04 -19.13
CA PHE A 104 -7.80 2.69 -19.49
C PHE A 104 -8.75 2.03 -18.45
N PRO A 105 -9.97 2.59 -18.26
CA PRO A 105 -10.87 2.15 -17.19
C PRO A 105 -11.57 0.81 -17.45
N ILE A 106 -11.56 0.31 -18.69
CA ILE A 106 -12.19 -0.95 -19.07
C ILE A 106 -11.18 -2.08 -18.90
N VAL A 107 -11.56 -3.07 -18.12
CA VAL A 107 -10.79 -4.30 -17.89
C VAL A 107 -11.58 -5.50 -18.42
N ALA A 108 -10.90 -6.49 -18.96
CA ALA A 108 -11.51 -7.77 -19.35
C ALA A 108 -11.06 -8.85 -18.37
N TYR A 109 -12.00 -9.60 -17.81
CA TYR A 109 -11.70 -10.71 -16.91
C TYR A 109 -12.29 -12.00 -17.44
N LYS A 110 -11.69 -13.12 -17.04
CA LYS A 110 -11.99 -14.45 -17.55
C LYS A 110 -13.04 -15.12 -16.69
N VAL A 111 -14.14 -15.56 -17.29
CA VAL A 111 -15.23 -16.27 -16.61
C VAL A 111 -15.43 -17.63 -17.27
N ALA A 112 -15.69 -18.66 -16.48
CA ALA A 112 -16.05 -19.96 -17.01
C ALA A 112 -17.42 -19.89 -17.69
N LYS A 113 -17.50 -20.33 -18.96
CA LYS A 113 -18.76 -20.41 -19.69
C LYS A 113 -19.73 -21.40 -19.05
N LYS A 114 -20.99 -21.00 -19.01
CA LYS A 114 -22.10 -21.87 -18.55
C LYS A 114 -23.16 -21.94 -19.63
N ASP A 115 -23.85 -23.10 -19.69
CA ASP A 115 -25.01 -23.27 -20.52
C ASP A 115 -26.25 -22.56 -19.93
N GLU A 116 -27.41 -22.67 -20.61
CA GLU A 116 -28.65 -22.07 -20.16
C GLU A 116 -29.16 -22.65 -18.83
N GLU A 117 -28.72 -23.84 -18.46
CA GLU A 117 -29.06 -24.55 -17.22
C GLU A 117 -28.09 -24.20 -16.08
N GLY A 118 -27.00 -23.43 -16.37
CA GLY A 118 -25.98 -23.00 -15.41
C GLY A 118 -24.82 -23.98 -15.19
N ASN A 119 -24.73 -25.07 -15.99
CA ASN A 119 -23.63 -26.02 -15.95
C ASN A 119 -22.40 -25.46 -16.68
N PHE A 120 -21.22 -25.86 -16.24
CA PHE A 120 -19.97 -25.43 -16.91
C PHE A 120 -19.85 -26.12 -18.28
N MET A 121 -19.48 -25.36 -19.29
CA MET A 121 -19.19 -25.87 -20.64
C MET A 121 -17.74 -26.36 -20.72
N TYR A 122 -17.57 -27.44 -21.53
CA TYR A 122 -16.26 -28.06 -21.76
C TYR A 122 -16.06 -28.22 -23.27
N ASP A 123 -14.82 -28.07 -23.71
CA ASP A 123 -14.44 -28.33 -25.10
C ASP A 123 -14.39 -29.85 -25.41
N HIS A 124 -14.06 -30.20 -26.67
CA HIS A 124 -13.96 -31.58 -27.12
C HIS A 124 -12.81 -32.38 -26.45
N GLU A 125 -11.87 -31.71 -25.77
CA GLU A 125 -10.79 -32.34 -24.99
C GLU A 125 -11.18 -32.48 -23.50
N GLY A 126 -12.36 -32.05 -23.10
CA GLY A 126 -12.81 -32.04 -21.70
C GLY A 126 -12.24 -30.92 -20.86
N LYS A 127 -11.64 -29.87 -21.47
CA LYS A 127 -11.19 -28.68 -20.78
C LYS A 127 -12.32 -27.67 -20.66
N ARG A 128 -12.42 -27.00 -19.51
CA ARG A 128 -13.43 -25.98 -19.26
C ARG A 128 -13.27 -24.80 -20.24
N GLU A 129 -14.37 -24.43 -20.87
CA GLU A 129 -14.41 -23.24 -21.73
C GLU A 129 -14.54 -21.98 -20.90
N TYR A 130 -13.98 -20.88 -21.45
CA TYR A 130 -13.99 -19.55 -20.82
C TYR A 130 -14.37 -18.48 -21.83
N GLU A 131 -14.90 -17.38 -21.31
CA GLU A 131 -15.12 -16.15 -22.05
C GLU A 131 -14.50 -14.97 -21.30
N TYR A 132 -14.33 -13.84 -22.00
CA TYR A 132 -13.87 -12.61 -21.40
C TYR A 132 -15.03 -11.61 -21.34
N ILE A 133 -15.26 -11.08 -20.14
CA ILE A 133 -16.28 -10.07 -19.89
C ILE A 133 -15.60 -8.74 -19.65
N GLU A 134 -16.01 -7.70 -20.39
CA GLU A 134 -15.54 -6.33 -20.16
C GLU A 134 -16.26 -5.70 -18.98
N TYR A 135 -15.52 -4.97 -18.17
CA TYR A 135 -16.04 -4.27 -17.00
C TYR A 135 -15.46 -2.87 -16.88
N ASP A 136 -16.31 -1.88 -16.72
CA ASP A 136 -15.91 -0.48 -16.54
C ASP A 136 -15.73 -0.17 -15.05
N LEU A 137 -14.52 0.17 -14.67
CA LEU A 137 -14.12 0.49 -13.28
C LEU A 137 -14.64 1.84 -12.80
N ARG A 138 -15.04 2.77 -13.71
CA ARG A 138 -15.46 4.12 -13.35
C ARG A 138 -16.69 4.13 -12.45
N GLY A 139 -16.59 4.88 -11.36
CA GLY A 139 -17.67 5.01 -10.37
C GLY A 139 -17.89 3.80 -9.47
N LYS A 140 -17.05 2.76 -9.59
CA LYS A 140 -17.21 1.52 -8.83
C LYS A 140 -16.50 1.60 -7.47
N MET A 141 -17.14 1.04 -6.45
CA MET A 141 -16.56 0.70 -5.16
C MET A 141 -16.07 -0.76 -5.18
N TYR A 142 -15.29 -1.16 -4.19
CA TYR A 142 -14.86 -2.55 -4.06
C TYR A 142 -16.05 -3.55 -4.03
N LYS A 143 -17.13 -3.21 -3.31
CA LYS A 143 -18.34 -4.05 -3.26
C LYS A 143 -19.04 -4.23 -4.60
N ASP A 144 -18.89 -3.26 -5.51
CA ASP A 144 -19.53 -3.27 -6.84
C ASP A 144 -18.75 -4.12 -7.85
N LEU A 145 -17.52 -4.56 -7.52
CA LEU A 145 -16.70 -5.39 -8.37
C LEU A 145 -17.26 -6.82 -8.45
N PRO A 146 -17.20 -7.50 -9.62
CA PRO A 146 -17.33 -8.94 -9.73
C PRO A 146 -16.34 -9.69 -8.83
N ASP A 147 -16.66 -10.92 -8.45
CA ASP A 147 -15.82 -11.68 -7.52
C ASP A 147 -14.43 -11.98 -8.09
N GLU A 148 -14.32 -12.20 -9.40
CA GLU A 148 -13.05 -12.38 -10.09
C GLU A 148 -12.14 -11.12 -9.98
N LEU A 149 -12.72 -9.92 -10.10
CA LEU A 149 -11.94 -8.67 -9.93
C LEU A 149 -11.62 -8.37 -8.47
N LYS A 150 -12.47 -8.79 -7.53
CA LYS A 150 -12.12 -8.76 -6.09
C LYS A 150 -10.96 -9.70 -5.79
N GLU A 151 -10.97 -10.89 -6.38
CA GLU A 151 -9.88 -11.85 -6.26
C GLU A 151 -8.58 -11.28 -6.84
N CYS A 152 -8.62 -10.65 -8.03
CA CYS A 152 -7.46 -9.96 -8.59
C CYS A 152 -6.91 -8.88 -7.65
N PHE A 153 -7.78 -8.07 -7.05
CA PHE A 153 -7.38 -7.04 -6.09
C PHE A 153 -6.77 -7.64 -4.82
N ASP A 154 -7.40 -8.65 -4.22
CA ASP A 154 -6.99 -9.24 -2.94
C ASP A 154 -5.73 -10.09 -3.05
N SER A 155 -5.55 -10.78 -4.18
CA SER A 155 -4.39 -11.61 -4.47
C SER A 155 -3.21 -10.86 -5.08
N TYR A 156 -3.37 -9.55 -5.39
CA TYR A 156 -2.28 -8.75 -5.94
C TYR A 156 -1.02 -8.88 -5.10
N ALA A 157 0.08 -9.27 -5.74
CA ALA A 157 1.35 -9.55 -5.09
C ALA A 157 2.24 -8.30 -5.04
N PHE A 158 2.45 -7.75 -3.85
CA PHE A 158 3.42 -6.70 -3.62
C PHE A 158 4.80 -7.27 -3.30
N ASP A 159 5.82 -6.76 -3.95
CA ASP A 159 7.19 -6.94 -3.51
C ASP A 159 7.44 -6.13 -2.23
N VAL A 160 8.03 -6.78 -1.24
CA VAL A 160 8.36 -6.19 0.05
C VAL A 160 9.85 -6.29 0.30
N VAL A 161 10.50 -5.16 0.48
CA VAL A 161 11.92 -5.09 0.87
C VAL A 161 12.00 -4.78 2.35
N LYS A 162 12.56 -5.72 3.12
CA LYS A 162 12.79 -5.58 4.55
C LYS A 162 14.25 -5.26 4.84
N HIS A 163 14.47 -4.20 5.60
CA HIS A 163 15.77 -3.89 6.20
C HIS A 163 15.78 -4.51 7.60
N LEU A 164 16.69 -5.44 7.85
CA LEU A 164 16.71 -6.27 9.04
C LEU A 164 17.59 -5.66 10.14
N ASN A 165 17.19 -5.87 11.41
CA ASN A 165 17.97 -5.48 12.60
C ASN A 165 18.43 -4.01 12.56
N CYS A 166 17.52 -3.10 12.19
CA CYS A 166 17.80 -1.68 12.09
C CYS A 166 17.91 -1.04 13.49
N THR A 167 18.88 -0.15 13.68
CA THR A 167 18.89 0.80 14.80
C THR A 167 17.89 1.95 14.53
N ASP A 168 17.62 2.78 15.55
CA ASP A 168 16.77 3.98 15.36
C ASP A 168 17.35 4.94 14.32
N GLU A 169 18.69 5.10 14.29
CA GLU A 169 19.36 5.91 13.26
C GLU A 169 19.23 5.31 11.86
N GLU A 170 19.28 3.98 11.73
CA GLU A 170 19.11 3.30 10.44
C GLU A 170 17.67 3.42 9.94
N VAL A 171 16.67 3.31 10.82
CA VAL A 171 15.26 3.58 10.46
C VAL A 171 15.09 5.01 9.94
N ALA A 172 15.62 5.99 10.70
CA ALA A 172 15.59 7.39 10.29
C ALA A 172 16.33 7.63 8.97
N TYR A 173 17.48 6.99 8.77
CA TYR A 173 18.23 7.03 7.51
C TYR A 173 17.42 6.49 6.34
N HIS A 174 16.79 5.32 6.47
CA HIS A 174 15.97 4.72 5.43
C HIS A 174 14.73 5.58 5.11
N MET A 175 14.06 6.14 6.11
CA MET A 175 12.96 7.08 5.90
C MET A 175 13.40 8.30 5.08
N ARG A 176 14.52 8.92 5.42
CA ARG A 176 15.09 10.05 4.65
C ARG A 176 15.42 9.64 3.22
N ARG A 177 16.06 8.46 3.04
CA ARG A 177 16.48 7.95 1.74
C ARG A 177 15.30 7.77 0.79
N TYR A 178 14.24 7.09 1.23
CA TYR A 178 13.07 6.83 0.39
C TYR A 178 12.17 8.06 0.22
N ASN A 179 12.17 8.96 1.19
CA ASN A 179 11.43 10.21 1.08
C ASN A 179 12.09 11.26 0.16
N ARG A 180 13.40 11.18 -0.06
CA ARG A 180 14.13 12.11 -0.98
C ARG A 180 13.71 11.98 -2.43
N GLN A 181 13.15 10.86 -2.83
CA GLN A 181 12.67 10.64 -4.20
C GLN A 181 11.37 11.39 -4.52
N LYS A 182 10.69 11.92 -3.51
CA LYS A 182 9.52 12.80 -3.67
C LYS A 182 9.89 14.16 -3.08
N SER A 183 9.74 15.25 -3.86
CA SER A 183 10.10 16.59 -3.42
C SER A 183 9.47 16.92 -2.06
N LEU A 184 10.31 16.92 -1.02
CA LEU A 184 9.93 17.41 0.30
C LEU A 184 9.92 18.92 0.28
N ASN A 185 8.93 19.57 0.87
CA ASN A 185 9.10 20.97 1.23
C ASN A 185 10.19 21.08 2.31
N VAL A 186 10.78 22.28 2.46
CA VAL A 186 11.92 22.52 3.36
C VAL A 186 11.62 22.11 4.81
N ALA A 187 10.39 22.36 5.30
CA ALA A 187 9.97 22.02 6.66
C ALA A 187 9.89 20.50 6.87
N GLN A 188 9.30 19.77 5.92
CA GLN A 188 9.23 18.31 5.97
C GLN A 188 10.63 17.67 5.92
N ASN A 189 11.54 18.26 5.16
CA ASN A 189 12.92 17.79 5.09
C ASN A 189 13.65 18.03 6.43
N ALA A 190 13.49 19.19 7.04
CA ALA A 190 14.10 19.53 8.34
C ALA A 190 13.67 18.56 9.45
N ILE A 191 12.38 18.20 9.52
CA ILE A 191 11.84 17.25 10.50
C ILE A 191 12.52 15.87 10.41
N THR A 192 12.95 15.44 9.22
CA THR A 192 13.58 14.12 9.05
C THR A 192 15.02 14.03 9.59
N TYR A 193 15.63 15.15 10.00
CA TYR A 193 17.00 15.17 10.52
C TYR A 193 17.10 15.12 12.06
N SER A 194 15.99 15.25 12.78
CA SER A 194 15.98 15.22 14.23
C SER A 194 14.79 14.47 14.79
N ASP A 195 15.03 13.26 15.25
CA ASP A 195 14.00 12.37 15.84
C ASP A 195 13.33 13.01 17.08
N LYS A 196 14.12 13.68 17.92
CA LYS A 196 13.62 14.38 19.10
C LYS A 196 12.70 15.55 18.74
N ILE A 197 13.09 16.37 17.78
CA ILE A 197 12.28 17.51 17.30
C ILE A 197 11.01 16.99 16.60
N ALA A 198 11.09 15.91 15.82
CA ALA A 198 9.94 15.32 15.16
C ALA A 198 8.89 14.83 16.16
N ARG A 199 9.31 14.21 17.28
CA ARG A 199 8.41 13.78 18.37
C ARG A 199 7.74 14.96 19.05
N GLU A 200 8.50 16.01 19.37
CA GLU A 200 7.97 17.23 19.98
C GLU A 200 6.95 17.94 19.07
N ILE A 201 7.28 18.10 17.78
CA ILE A 201 6.35 18.69 16.80
C ILE A 201 5.07 17.87 16.69
N LYS A 202 5.16 16.53 16.66
CA LYS A 202 4.00 15.65 16.59
C LYS A 202 3.12 15.74 17.85
N LEU A 203 3.73 15.83 19.03
CA LEU A 203 3.03 16.06 20.30
C LEU A 203 2.32 17.42 20.31
N LEU A 204 3.00 18.48 19.90
CA LEU A 204 2.44 19.83 19.82
C LEU A 204 1.30 19.89 18.79
N SER A 205 1.47 19.33 17.58
CA SER A 205 0.44 19.34 16.54
C SER A 205 -0.79 18.50 16.88
N SER A 206 -0.67 17.54 17.80
CA SER A 206 -1.81 16.77 18.32
C SER A 206 -2.60 17.52 19.39
N ASN A 207 -2.06 18.61 19.94
CA ASN A 207 -2.72 19.42 20.96
C ASN A 207 -3.95 20.14 20.37
N LYS A 208 -5.08 20.10 21.08
CA LYS A 208 -6.34 20.69 20.67
C LYS A 208 -6.21 22.18 20.33
N PHE A 209 -5.40 22.91 21.08
CA PHE A 209 -5.13 24.35 20.85
C PHE A 209 -4.61 24.62 19.43
N PHE A 210 -3.64 23.84 18.94
CA PHE A 210 -3.11 24.02 17.59
C PHE A 210 -4.04 23.53 16.48
N LYS A 211 -4.90 22.53 16.76
CA LYS A 211 -5.94 22.09 15.82
C LYS A 211 -7.02 23.15 15.65
N ASP A 212 -7.43 23.78 16.73
CA ASP A 212 -8.48 24.81 16.72
C ASP A 212 -8.00 26.15 16.14
N CYS A 213 -6.68 26.46 16.24
CA CYS A 213 -6.07 27.68 15.69
C CYS A 213 -5.66 27.59 14.23
N SER A 214 -5.49 26.39 13.67
CA SER A 214 -4.95 26.24 12.32
C SER A 214 -5.96 26.48 11.20
N GLY A 215 -7.28 26.52 11.49
CA GLY A 215 -8.32 26.83 10.51
C GLY A 215 -8.29 25.98 9.24
N LEU A 216 -7.59 24.82 9.30
CA LEU A 216 -7.31 23.91 8.20
C LEU A 216 -8.05 22.59 8.38
#